data_b6a4a8aadfd6ab8bcf958d0b0c31e491
#
_entry.id   b6a4a8aadfd6ab8bcf958d0b0c31e491
#
_cell.length_a   1.000
_cell.length_b   1.000
_cell.length_c   1.000
_cell.angle_alpha   90.00
_cell.angle_beta   90.00
_cell.angle_gamma   90.00
#
_symmetry.space_group_name_H-M   'P 1'
#
loop_
_entity.id
_entity.type
_entity.pdbx_description
1 polymer ?
#
loop_
_entity_poly.entity_id
_entity_poly.type
_entity_poly.pdbx_seq_one_letter_code
_entity_poly.pdbx_strand_id
1 'polypeptide(L)'
;LLHIEEIRNKFPYQVSGGQKQRCACARALINHPKLILADEPTGALDSRAAQTLLETFRKMNHDMQSTILMVTHDAFSASYCNRILFLKDGKIFHELIRGVEERRVFLNKILDVLSLTGGELSDVQ
;
A
#
# COMPACT_ATOMS: atom_id res chain seq x y z
N LEU A 1 3.91 1.41 -18.66
CA LEU A 1 4.16 2.72 -18.04
C LEU A 1 2.95 3.62 -18.13
N LEU A 2 2.29 3.66 -19.29
CA LEU A 2 1.10 4.49 -19.45
C LEU A 2 0.00 4.09 -18.46
N HIS A 3 -0.14 2.81 -18.20
CA HIS A 3 -1.14 2.33 -17.25
C HIS A 3 -0.79 2.76 -15.83
N ILE A 4 0.49 2.78 -15.51
CA ILE A 4 0.95 3.21 -14.20
C ILE A 4 0.65 4.69 -14.01
N GLU A 5 0.94 5.50 -15.02
CA GLU A 5 0.65 6.92 -14.96
C GLU A 5 -0.83 7.18 -14.77
N GLU A 6 -1.64 6.47 -15.51
CA GLU A 6 -3.08 6.60 -15.43
C GLU A 6 -3.61 6.25 -14.05
N ILE A 7 -3.15 5.14 -13.50
CA ILE A 7 -3.58 4.70 -12.18
C ILE A 7 -3.09 5.65 -11.11
N ARG A 8 -1.82 6.04 -11.19
CA ARG A 8 -1.24 6.95 -10.22
C ARG A 8 -1.97 8.29 -10.19
N ASN A 9 -2.31 8.82 -11.36
CA ASN A 9 -3.01 10.07 -11.43
C ASN A 9 -4.44 9.95 -10.89
N LYS A 10 -5.05 8.80 -11.03
CA LYS A 10 -6.42 8.62 -10.56
C LYS A 10 -6.51 8.42 -9.06
N PHE A 11 -5.59 7.68 -8.47
CA PHE A 11 -5.61 7.48 -7.03
C PHE A 11 -5.53 8.78 -6.24
N PRO A 12 -4.60 9.68 -6.53
CA PRO A 12 -4.52 10.95 -5.79
C PRO A 12 -5.74 11.83 -5.97
N TYR A 13 -6.42 11.72 -7.08
CA TYR A 13 -7.58 12.54 -7.35
C TYR A 13 -8.86 11.99 -6.76
N GLN A 14 -8.80 10.91 -6.05
CA GLN A 14 -9.97 10.24 -5.54
C GLN A 14 -10.45 10.88 -4.26
N VAL A 15 -10.97 12.07 -4.36
CA VAL A 15 -11.53 12.74 -3.19
C VAL A 15 -12.89 12.21 -2.80
N SER A 16 -13.57 11.57 -3.72
CA SER A 16 -14.89 11.03 -3.44
C SER A 16 -14.86 9.60 -2.91
N GLY A 17 -13.66 9.10 -2.59
CA GLY A 17 -13.54 7.83 -1.89
C GLY A 17 -13.56 6.60 -2.79
N GLY A 18 -14.07 5.50 -2.24
CA GLY A 18 -13.87 4.18 -2.78
C GLY A 18 -14.35 3.91 -4.19
N GLN A 19 -15.38 4.63 -4.64
CA GLN A 19 -15.93 4.38 -5.98
C GLN A 19 -14.91 4.64 -7.09
N LYS A 20 -14.30 5.81 -7.05
CA LYS A 20 -13.31 6.15 -8.08
C LYS A 20 -12.07 5.28 -7.98
N GLN A 21 -11.67 4.95 -6.77
CA GLN A 21 -10.51 4.08 -6.59
C GLN A 21 -10.80 2.66 -7.09
N ARG A 22 -12.01 2.18 -6.89
CA ARG A 22 -12.42 0.90 -7.46
C ARG A 22 -12.41 0.92 -8.98
N CYS A 23 -12.80 2.03 -9.57
CA CYS A 23 -12.71 2.18 -11.03
C CYS A 23 -11.27 2.12 -11.51
N ALA A 24 -10.37 2.80 -10.80
CA ALA A 24 -8.96 2.77 -11.15
C ALA A 24 -8.40 1.36 -11.04
N CYS A 25 -8.77 0.61 -10.00
CA CYS A 25 -8.36 -0.78 -9.85
C CYS A 25 -8.93 -1.66 -10.96
N ALA A 26 -10.18 -1.44 -11.34
CA ALA A 26 -10.79 -2.20 -12.43
C ALA A 26 -10.05 -1.96 -13.74
N ARG A 27 -9.62 -0.74 -14.00
CA ARG A 27 -8.82 -0.43 -15.17
C ARG A 27 -7.48 -1.15 -15.13
N ALA A 28 -6.86 -1.17 -13.96
CA ALA A 28 -5.61 -1.89 -13.79
C ALA A 28 -5.81 -3.37 -14.10
N LEU A 29 -6.90 -3.95 -13.63
CA LEU A 29 -7.21 -5.35 -13.90
C LEU A 29 -7.38 -5.61 -15.40
N ILE A 30 -8.06 -4.70 -16.11
CA ILE A 30 -8.28 -4.84 -17.54
C ILE A 30 -6.97 -4.75 -18.31
N ASN A 31 -6.11 -3.83 -17.91
CA ASN A 31 -4.86 -3.57 -18.62
C ASN A 31 -3.72 -4.48 -18.20
N HIS A 32 -3.87 -5.23 -17.12
CA HIS A 32 -2.86 -6.15 -16.60
C HIS A 32 -1.49 -5.49 -16.44
N PRO A 33 -1.39 -4.37 -15.70
CA PRO A 33 -0.10 -3.69 -15.54
C PRO A 33 0.86 -4.55 -14.75
N LYS A 34 2.14 -4.45 -15.09
CA LYS A 34 3.19 -5.16 -14.37
C LYS A 34 3.62 -4.44 -13.10
N LEU A 35 3.48 -3.13 -13.08
CA LEU A 35 3.86 -2.31 -11.94
C LEU A 35 2.77 -1.27 -11.68
N ILE A 36 2.37 -1.19 -10.43
CA ILE A 36 1.39 -0.22 -9.97
C ILE A 36 2.05 0.62 -8.87
N LEU A 37 1.94 1.94 -9.00
CA LEU A 37 2.41 2.87 -8.00
C LEU A 37 1.22 3.42 -7.23
N ALA A 38 1.25 3.30 -5.93
CA ALA A 38 0.15 3.75 -5.07
C ALA A 38 0.73 4.61 -3.93
N ASP A 39 0.38 5.88 -3.93
CA ASP A 39 0.87 6.84 -2.95
C ASP A 39 -0.26 7.17 -1.98
N GLU A 40 -0.12 6.70 -0.73
CA GLU A 40 -1.13 6.86 0.32
C GLU A 40 -2.53 6.51 -0.18
N PRO A 41 -2.70 5.31 -0.75
CA PRO A 41 -3.94 4.99 -1.48
C PRO A 41 -5.17 4.94 -0.61
N THR A 42 -5.03 4.77 0.70
CA THR A 42 -6.16 4.66 1.62
C THR A 42 -6.43 5.95 2.40
N GLY A 43 -5.69 7.01 2.12
CA GLY A 43 -5.72 8.22 2.93
C GLY A 43 -7.09 8.89 3.03
N ALA A 44 -7.89 8.82 2.00
CA ALA A 44 -9.21 9.46 1.98
C ALA A 44 -10.36 8.47 2.18
N LEU A 45 -10.07 7.23 2.57
CA LEU A 45 -11.07 6.17 2.65
C LEU A 45 -11.42 5.83 4.09
N ASP A 46 -12.68 5.44 4.32
CA ASP A 46 -13.04 4.83 5.59
C ASP A 46 -12.44 3.42 5.69
N SER A 47 -12.56 2.82 6.86
CA SER A 47 -11.92 1.53 7.14
C SER A 47 -12.35 0.43 6.18
N ARG A 48 -13.63 0.37 5.86
CA ARG A 48 -14.15 -0.69 4.99
C ARG A 48 -13.64 -0.52 3.56
N ALA A 49 -13.70 0.70 3.04
CA ALA A 49 -13.24 0.99 1.69
C ALA A 49 -11.72 0.76 1.59
N ALA A 50 -10.98 1.14 2.63
CA ALA A 50 -9.55 0.91 2.67
C ALA A 50 -9.24 -0.57 2.62
N GLN A 51 -9.93 -1.37 3.40
CA GLN A 51 -9.72 -2.81 3.41
C GLN A 51 -10.01 -3.42 2.03
N THR A 52 -11.11 -2.99 1.42
CA THR A 52 -11.48 -3.49 0.09
C THR A 52 -10.40 -3.17 -0.93
N LEU A 53 -9.87 -1.95 -0.91
CA LEU A 53 -8.81 -1.55 -1.82
C LEU A 53 -7.55 -2.38 -1.61
N LEU A 54 -7.15 -2.55 -0.35
CA LEU A 54 -5.94 -3.30 -0.04
C LEU A 54 -6.06 -4.77 -0.44
N GLU A 55 -7.22 -5.35 -0.25
CA GLU A 55 -7.47 -6.72 -0.70
C GLU A 55 -7.45 -6.82 -2.22
N THR A 56 -7.93 -5.80 -2.91
CA THR A 56 -7.86 -5.75 -4.37
C THR A 56 -6.41 -5.72 -4.84
N PHE A 57 -5.58 -4.89 -4.21
CA PHE A 57 -4.15 -4.86 -4.52
C PHE A 57 -3.51 -6.24 -4.30
N ARG A 58 -3.86 -6.89 -3.22
CA ARG A 58 -3.32 -8.21 -2.90
C ARG A 58 -3.68 -9.22 -3.98
N LYS A 59 -4.93 -9.18 -4.45
CA LYS A 59 -5.36 -10.05 -5.54
C LYS A 59 -4.61 -9.76 -6.84
N MET A 60 -4.43 -8.49 -7.17
CA MET A 60 -3.69 -8.12 -8.36
C MET A 60 -2.25 -8.62 -8.28
N ASN A 61 -1.64 -8.52 -7.13
CA ASN A 61 -0.29 -9.02 -6.94
C ASN A 61 -0.23 -10.54 -7.08
N HIS A 62 -1.14 -11.24 -6.44
CA HIS A 62 -1.14 -12.70 -6.41
C HIS A 62 -1.59 -13.31 -7.74
N ASP A 63 -2.75 -12.87 -8.23
CA ASP A 63 -3.38 -13.52 -9.38
C ASP A 63 -2.82 -13.04 -10.71
N MET A 64 -2.43 -11.79 -10.79
CA MET A 64 -1.98 -11.17 -12.03
C MET A 64 -0.49 -10.92 -12.06
N GLN A 65 0.21 -11.30 -11.01
CA GLN A 65 1.66 -11.12 -10.89
C GLN A 65 2.07 -9.65 -11.05
N SER A 66 1.19 -8.72 -10.71
CA SER A 66 1.52 -7.31 -10.71
C SER A 66 2.37 -6.98 -9.51
N THR A 67 3.40 -6.17 -9.71
CA THR A 67 4.18 -5.62 -8.61
C THR A 67 3.51 -4.32 -8.16
N ILE A 68 3.27 -4.18 -6.88
CA ILE A 68 2.64 -2.97 -6.35
C ILE A 68 3.63 -2.31 -5.40
N LEU A 69 4.00 -1.08 -5.73
CA LEU A 69 4.85 -0.26 -4.87
C LEU A 69 3.95 0.75 -4.17
N MET A 70 3.77 0.57 -2.88
CA MET A 70 2.90 1.44 -2.09
C MET A 70 3.73 2.31 -1.17
N VAL A 71 3.43 3.60 -1.16
CA VAL A 71 4.01 4.52 -0.20
C VAL A 71 2.92 4.84 0.82
N THR A 72 3.20 4.58 2.09
CA THR A 72 2.23 4.84 3.15
C THR A 72 2.94 5.02 4.49
N HIS A 73 2.32 5.76 5.39
CA HIS A 73 2.76 5.83 6.78
C HIS A 73 1.78 5.08 7.71
N ASP A 74 0.83 4.39 7.12
CA ASP A 74 -0.19 3.65 7.87
C ASP A 74 0.21 2.19 8.01
N ALA A 75 0.41 1.75 9.25
CA ALA A 75 0.82 0.38 9.53
C ALA A 75 -0.19 -0.66 9.05
N PHE A 76 -1.48 -0.33 9.15
CA PHE A 76 -2.52 -1.25 8.71
C PHE A 76 -2.40 -1.52 7.21
N SER A 77 -2.25 -0.47 6.42
CA SER A 77 -2.06 -0.61 4.96
C SER A 77 -0.79 -1.40 4.67
N ALA A 78 0.29 -1.10 5.36
CA ALA A 78 1.57 -1.78 5.16
C ALA A 78 1.47 -3.28 5.47
N SER A 79 0.59 -3.67 6.39
CA SER A 79 0.46 -5.08 6.77
C SER A 79 -0.05 -5.97 5.63
N TYR A 80 -0.60 -5.38 4.58
CA TYR A 80 -1.04 -6.13 3.41
C TYR A 80 0.08 -6.40 2.42
N CYS A 81 1.25 -5.82 2.64
CA CYS A 81 2.37 -5.96 1.74
C CYS A 81 3.19 -7.21 2.06
N ASN A 82 3.94 -7.69 1.08
CA ASN A 82 4.84 -8.82 1.29
C ASN A 82 6.19 -8.39 1.82
N ARG A 83 6.59 -7.16 1.53
CA ARG A 83 7.89 -6.62 1.90
C ARG A 83 7.71 -5.15 2.25
N ILE A 84 8.35 -4.73 3.33
CA ILE A 84 8.25 -3.35 3.78
C ILE A 84 9.66 -2.81 3.96
N LEU A 85 9.89 -1.63 3.37
CA LEU A 85 11.12 -0.89 3.56
C LEU A 85 10.78 0.33 4.41
N PHE A 86 11.46 0.46 5.53
CA PHE A 86 11.25 1.58 6.44
C PHE A 86 12.23 2.68 6.10
N LEU A 87 11.70 3.85 5.79
CA LEU A 87 12.51 5.00 5.39
C LEU A 87 12.52 6.06 6.47
N LYS A 88 13.69 6.66 6.65
CA LYS A 88 13.84 7.81 7.52
C LYS A 88 14.96 8.68 6.96
N ASP A 89 14.69 9.98 6.82
CA ASP A 89 15.66 10.95 6.31
C ASP A 89 16.24 10.52 4.96
N GLY A 90 15.38 9.97 4.11
CA GLY A 90 15.79 9.55 2.77
C GLY A 90 16.58 8.27 2.70
N LYS A 91 16.70 7.55 3.81
CA LYS A 91 17.46 6.31 3.85
C LYS A 91 16.62 5.16 4.37
N ILE A 92 16.92 3.95 3.89
CA ILE A 92 16.29 2.74 4.39
C ILE A 92 17.00 2.35 5.68
N PHE A 93 16.26 2.26 6.78
CA PHE A 93 16.86 1.86 8.05
C PHE A 93 16.42 0.48 8.52
N HIS A 94 15.39 -0.09 7.92
CA HIS A 94 14.93 -1.42 8.31
C HIS A 94 14.10 -2.04 7.18
N GLU A 95 14.03 -3.37 7.18
CA GLU A 95 13.24 -4.11 6.20
C GLU A 95 12.55 -5.28 6.90
N LEU A 96 11.29 -5.51 6.55
CA LEU A 96 10.55 -6.68 7.00
C LEU A 96 10.03 -7.44 5.79
N ILE A 97 10.09 -8.76 5.87
CA ILE A 97 9.52 -9.64 4.85
C ILE A 97 8.47 -10.50 5.54
N ARG A 98 7.26 -10.51 5.00
CA ARG A 98 6.15 -11.21 5.60
C ARG A 98 6.29 -12.72 5.53
N GLY A 99 6.72 -13.24 4.40
CA GLY A 99 6.78 -14.67 4.20
C GLY A 99 5.41 -15.32 4.29
N VAL A 100 5.30 -16.37 5.11
CA VAL A 100 4.04 -17.10 5.29
C VAL A 100 3.24 -16.65 6.51
N GLU A 101 3.67 -15.59 7.16
CA GLU A 101 2.99 -15.11 8.36
C GLU A 101 1.60 -14.58 8.08
N GLU A 102 0.71 -14.72 9.05
CA GLU A 102 -0.59 -14.09 8.97
C GLU A 102 -0.43 -12.57 9.04
N ARG A 103 -1.36 -11.86 8.39
CA ARG A 103 -1.31 -10.40 8.35
C ARG A 103 -1.28 -9.78 9.76
N ARG A 104 -2.02 -10.35 10.71
CA ARG A 104 -2.05 -9.82 12.06
C ARG A 104 -0.70 -9.94 12.77
N VAL A 105 -0.02 -11.05 12.57
CA VAL A 105 1.32 -11.24 13.13
C VAL A 105 2.29 -10.24 12.50
N PHE A 106 2.19 -10.05 11.19
CA PHE A 106 3.04 -9.11 10.48
C PHE A 106 2.77 -7.69 10.93
N LEU A 107 1.49 -7.33 11.12
CA LEU A 107 1.13 -6.01 11.65
C LEU A 107 1.80 -5.74 13.00
N ASN A 108 1.80 -6.73 13.89
CA ASN A 108 2.45 -6.56 15.18
C ASN A 108 3.95 -6.33 15.04
N LYS A 109 4.60 -6.99 14.10
CA LYS A 109 6.02 -6.77 13.83
C LYS A 109 6.27 -5.35 13.31
N ILE A 110 5.38 -4.86 12.45
CA ILE A 110 5.47 -3.48 11.97
C ILE A 110 5.38 -2.51 13.14
N LEU A 111 4.38 -2.70 13.98
CA LEU A 111 4.18 -1.83 15.14
C LEU A 111 5.38 -1.88 16.09
N ASP A 112 6.01 -3.03 16.24
CA ASP A 112 7.22 -3.15 17.06
C ASP A 112 8.35 -2.31 16.49
N VAL A 113 8.58 -2.37 15.18
CA VAL A 113 9.62 -1.54 14.54
C VAL A 113 9.32 -0.07 14.77
N LEU A 114 8.06 0.31 14.60
CA LEU A 114 7.65 1.70 14.80
C LEU A 114 7.87 2.16 16.23
N SER A 115 7.60 1.30 17.20
CA SER A 115 7.79 1.67 18.60
C SER A 115 9.27 1.76 18.98
N LEU A 116 10.12 0.96 18.33
CA LEU A 116 11.57 1.03 18.56
C LEU A 116 12.16 2.34 18.05
N THR A 117 11.57 2.91 17.04
CA THR A 117 12.03 4.21 16.52
C THR A 117 11.45 5.37 17.32
N GLY A 118 10.61 5.10 18.29
CA GLY A 118 10.09 6.07 19.27
C GLY A 118 9.48 7.29 18.65
N GLY A 119 8.36 7.37 18.20
CA GLY A 119 7.70 8.55 17.65
C GLY A 119 8.37 9.15 16.41
N GLU A 120 9.50 8.63 15.99
CA GLU A 120 10.20 9.16 14.83
C GLU A 120 9.40 9.03 13.56
N LEU A 121 8.45 8.12 13.55
CA LEU A 121 7.56 7.99 12.41
C LEU A 121 6.72 9.22 12.17
N SER A 122 6.28 9.85 13.24
CA SER A 122 5.53 11.08 13.08
C SER A 122 6.41 12.17 12.47
N ASP A 123 7.71 12.08 12.65
CA ASP A 123 8.64 13.03 12.06
C ASP A 123 8.90 12.73 10.59
N VAL A 124 8.69 11.50 10.17
CA VAL A 124 8.90 11.09 8.78
C VAL A 124 7.71 11.46 7.92
N GLN A 125 6.59 11.64 8.54
CA GLN A 125 5.38 12.05 7.83
C GLN A 125 5.46 13.53 7.42
#